data_a637c0d74ab441838eb753aecc1be284
#
_entry.id   a637c0d74ab441838eb753aecc1be284
#
_cell.length_a   1.000
_cell.length_b   1.000
_cell.length_c   1.000
_cell.angle_alpha   90.00
_cell.angle_beta   90.00
_cell.angle_gamma   90.00
#
_symmetry.space_group_name_H-M   'P 1'
#
loop_
_entity.id
_entity.type
_entity.pdbx_description
1 polymer ?
#
loop_
_entity_poly.entity_id
_entity_poly.type
_entity_poly.pdbx_seq_one_letter_code
_entity_poly.pdbx_strand_id
1 'polypeptide(L)'
;MDILCRWAWSASEALLIYNGISLYTDLNKNQVAVVLATADGCIEVDKRYNETTATIPSPALFVYTLPNIMLGEICIRHGFKGEQACVVNESFNSEELFFWVNDLLENRGMEACLCGWVNATSTEQDICLFWVTKGNNGIKLSPAGFRQLYNNN
;
A
#
# COMPACT_ATOMS: atom_id res chain seq x y z
N MET A 1 5.69 -13.54 7.18
CA MET A 1 5.38 -12.13 6.81
C MET A 1 6.39 -11.21 7.46
N ASP A 2 7.06 -10.39 6.67
CA ASP A 2 8.05 -9.42 7.17
C ASP A 2 7.41 -8.21 7.84
N ILE A 3 8.23 -7.28 8.35
CA ILE A 3 7.73 -6.13 9.11
C ILE A 3 6.96 -5.15 8.23
N LEU A 4 7.45 -4.88 7.00
CA LEU A 4 6.77 -4.00 6.05
C LEU A 4 5.36 -4.54 5.71
N CYS A 5 5.29 -5.82 5.34
CA CYS A 5 4.03 -6.49 5.02
C CYS A 5 3.06 -6.53 6.20
N ARG A 6 3.54 -6.77 7.43
CA ARG A 6 2.70 -6.77 8.64
C ARG A 6 2.06 -5.42 8.90
N TRP A 7 2.84 -4.34 8.78
CA TRP A 7 2.31 -3.00 8.96
C TRP A 7 1.34 -2.59 7.85
N ALA A 8 1.68 -2.86 6.59
CA ALA A 8 0.79 -2.61 5.45
C ALA A 8 -0.54 -3.35 5.61
N TRP A 9 -0.49 -4.64 5.97
CA TRP A 9 -1.66 -5.47 6.19
C TRP A 9 -2.51 -4.95 7.35
N SER A 10 -1.90 -4.67 8.51
CA SER A 10 -2.61 -4.18 9.71
C SER A 10 -3.26 -2.83 9.48
N ALA A 11 -2.56 -1.91 8.81
CA ALA A 11 -3.10 -0.59 8.48
C ALA A 11 -4.27 -0.68 7.49
N SER A 12 -4.18 -1.57 6.49
CA SER A 12 -5.29 -1.80 5.56
C SER A 12 -6.53 -2.37 6.25
N GLU A 13 -6.37 -3.33 7.16
CA GLU A 13 -7.45 -3.86 7.98
C GLU A 13 -8.11 -2.77 8.81
N ALA A 14 -7.30 -1.98 9.52
CA ALA A 14 -7.81 -0.89 10.35
C ALA A 14 -8.62 0.12 9.51
N LEU A 15 -8.06 0.58 8.40
CA LEU A 15 -8.72 1.55 7.52
C LEU A 15 -10.05 1.02 6.98
N LEU A 16 -10.07 -0.21 6.46
CA LEU A 16 -11.25 -0.78 5.83
C LEU A 16 -12.34 -1.16 6.84
N ILE A 17 -11.96 -1.63 8.03
CA ILE A 17 -12.90 -1.91 9.13
C ILE A 17 -13.54 -0.61 9.66
N TYR A 18 -12.74 0.44 9.86
CA TYR A 18 -13.26 1.74 10.32
C TYR A 18 -14.26 2.35 9.34
N ASN A 19 -14.06 2.16 8.04
CA ASN A 19 -14.97 2.64 7.01
C ASN A 19 -16.17 1.71 6.77
N GLY A 20 -16.24 0.60 7.49
CA GLY A 20 -17.30 -0.38 7.39
C GLY A 20 -17.06 -1.41 6.29
N ILE A 21 -17.16 -2.68 6.64
CA ILE A 21 -16.96 -3.81 5.72
C ILE A 21 -17.86 -3.72 4.48
N SER A 22 -19.07 -3.18 4.61
CA SER A 22 -19.99 -2.99 3.50
C SER A 22 -19.45 -2.09 2.38
N LEU A 23 -18.58 -1.14 2.68
CA LEU A 23 -18.06 -0.20 1.68
C LEU A 23 -17.25 -0.88 0.58
N TYR A 24 -16.53 -1.95 0.90
CA TYR A 24 -15.74 -2.66 -0.11
C TYR A 24 -16.32 -4.01 -0.52
N THR A 25 -17.29 -4.54 0.21
CA THR A 25 -17.97 -5.79 -0.17
C THR A 25 -18.93 -5.60 -1.34
N ASP A 26 -19.50 -4.40 -1.47
CA ASP A 26 -20.43 -4.05 -2.56
C ASP A 26 -19.70 -3.61 -3.84
N LEU A 27 -18.37 -3.38 -3.76
CA LEU A 27 -17.56 -3.01 -4.91
C LEU A 27 -17.15 -4.23 -5.75
N ASN A 28 -17.07 -4.02 -7.05
CA ASN A 28 -16.44 -4.99 -7.94
C ASN A 28 -14.94 -5.06 -7.64
N LYS A 29 -14.49 -6.12 -7.00
CA LYS A 29 -13.11 -6.31 -6.58
C LYS A 29 -12.09 -6.31 -7.73
N ASN A 30 -12.55 -6.55 -8.95
CA ASN A 30 -11.71 -6.40 -10.15
C ASN A 30 -11.40 -4.93 -10.49
N GLN A 31 -12.14 -4.00 -9.90
CA GLN A 31 -11.99 -2.55 -10.10
C GLN A 31 -11.49 -1.83 -8.84
N VAL A 32 -10.89 -2.56 -7.91
CA VAL A 32 -10.21 -2.01 -6.74
C VAL A 32 -8.71 -2.11 -6.94
N ALA A 33 -8.06 -0.95 -7.10
CA ALA A 33 -6.61 -0.84 -7.24
C ALA A 33 -5.90 -0.73 -5.88
N VAL A 34 -4.60 -1.05 -5.87
CA VAL A 34 -3.72 -0.84 -4.71
C VAL A 34 -2.44 -0.15 -5.15
N VAL A 35 -2.15 1.02 -4.58
CA VAL A 35 -0.93 1.78 -4.85
C VAL A 35 -0.23 2.14 -3.54
N LEU A 36 0.90 1.54 -3.27
CA LEU A 36 1.68 1.81 -2.06
C LEU A 36 3.08 2.27 -2.40
N ALA A 37 3.57 3.24 -1.64
CA ALA A 37 4.92 3.74 -1.72
C ALA A 37 5.70 3.45 -0.42
N THR A 38 7.01 3.30 -0.54
CA THR A 38 7.93 3.01 0.57
C THR A 38 9.30 3.64 0.28
N ALA A 39 10.09 3.93 1.31
CA ALA A 39 11.48 4.34 1.14
C ALA A 39 12.44 3.17 1.27
N ASP A 40 12.42 2.53 2.43
CA ASP A 40 13.40 1.49 2.79
C ASP A 40 13.04 0.11 2.23
N GLY A 41 11.81 -0.03 1.73
CA GLY A 41 11.34 -1.31 1.23
C GLY A 41 11.47 -2.43 2.25
N CYS A 42 12.08 -3.53 1.85
CA CYS A 42 12.27 -4.73 2.69
C CYS A 42 13.71 -4.82 3.25
N ILE A 43 14.35 -3.71 3.57
CA ILE A 43 15.78 -3.64 3.96
C ILE A 43 16.18 -4.64 5.06
N GLU A 44 15.30 -4.92 6.03
CA GLU A 44 15.61 -5.88 7.09
C GLU A 44 15.59 -7.32 6.60
N VAL A 45 14.67 -7.63 5.70
CA VAL A 45 14.63 -8.96 5.05
C VAL A 45 15.80 -9.13 4.11
N ASP A 46 16.16 -8.09 3.38
CA ASP A 46 17.32 -8.10 2.47
C ASP A 46 18.61 -8.43 3.21
N LYS A 47 18.83 -7.79 4.38
CA LYS A 47 19.97 -8.09 5.24
C LYS A 47 19.97 -9.55 5.70
N ARG A 48 18.84 -10.03 6.22
CA ARG A 48 18.68 -11.42 6.67
C ARG A 48 18.84 -12.42 5.52
N TYR A 49 18.30 -12.13 4.36
CA TYR A 49 18.48 -12.97 3.17
C TYR A 49 19.96 -13.04 2.76
N ASN A 50 20.64 -11.90 2.73
CA ASN A 50 22.06 -11.84 2.40
C ASN A 50 22.92 -12.70 3.33
N GLU A 51 22.59 -12.80 4.62
CA GLU A 51 23.28 -13.71 5.54
C GLU A 51 23.13 -15.18 5.14
N THR A 52 22.00 -15.57 4.56
CA THR A 52 21.77 -16.97 4.11
C THR A 52 22.54 -17.31 2.85
N THR A 53 22.95 -16.34 2.04
CA THR A 53 23.66 -16.60 0.78
C THR A 53 25.04 -17.21 0.97
N ALA A 54 25.66 -17.03 2.14
CA ALA A 54 26.94 -17.65 2.49
C ALA A 54 26.87 -19.19 2.65
N THR A 55 25.66 -19.75 2.79
CA THR A 55 25.41 -21.19 2.96
C THR A 55 24.39 -21.68 1.94
N ILE A 56 23.14 -21.85 2.37
CA ILE A 56 22.01 -22.20 1.50
C ILE A 56 21.02 -21.03 1.51
N PRO A 57 20.85 -20.32 0.38
CA PRO A 57 19.88 -19.23 0.30
C PRO A 57 18.47 -19.67 0.68
N SER A 58 17.80 -18.89 1.51
CA SER A 58 16.44 -19.22 1.97
C SER A 58 15.38 -18.75 0.95
N PRO A 59 14.66 -19.68 0.26
CA PRO A 59 13.59 -19.30 -0.66
C PRO A 59 12.46 -18.53 0.02
N ALA A 60 12.16 -18.86 1.26
CA ALA A 60 11.11 -18.19 2.03
C ALA A 60 11.45 -16.73 2.36
N LEU A 61 12.72 -16.42 2.65
CA LEU A 61 13.16 -15.04 2.83
C LEU A 61 13.20 -14.29 1.50
N PHE A 62 13.64 -14.94 0.43
CA PHE A 62 13.73 -14.33 -0.90
C PHE A 62 12.41 -13.71 -1.35
N VAL A 63 11.29 -14.39 -1.14
CA VAL A 63 9.96 -13.87 -1.51
C VAL A 63 9.70 -12.50 -0.86
N TYR A 64 10.11 -12.30 0.38
CA TYR A 64 9.88 -11.06 1.12
C TYR A 64 10.97 -9.99 0.91
N THR A 65 11.93 -10.19 0.02
CA THR A 65 12.87 -9.13 -0.39
C THR A 65 12.25 -8.15 -1.40
N LEU A 66 11.08 -8.46 -1.92
CA LEU A 66 10.38 -7.64 -2.91
C LEU A 66 9.29 -6.79 -2.22
N PRO A 67 9.37 -5.45 -2.22
CA PRO A 67 8.40 -4.59 -1.53
C PRO A 67 6.96 -4.76 -2.01
N ASN A 68 6.75 -5.13 -3.28
CA ASN A 68 5.42 -5.37 -3.83
C ASN A 68 4.68 -6.56 -3.21
N ILE A 69 5.35 -7.40 -2.42
CA ILE A 69 4.70 -8.49 -1.67
C ILE A 69 3.68 -7.93 -0.67
N MET A 70 3.91 -6.74 -0.10
CA MET A 70 2.91 -6.10 0.77
C MET A 70 1.56 -5.86 0.07
N LEU A 71 1.58 -5.53 -1.24
CA LEU A 71 0.35 -5.40 -2.02
C LEU A 71 -0.32 -6.76 -2.21
N GLY A 72 0.47 -7.78 -2.50
CA GLY A 72 -0.02 -9.16 -2.65
C GLY A 72 -0.73 -9.66 -1.40
N GLU A 73 -0.16 -9.45 -0.21
CA GLU A 73 -0.77 -9.83 1.07
C GLU A 73 -2.12 -9.12 1.29
N ILE A 74 -2.19 -7.81 1.02
CA ILE A 74 -3.43 -7.03 1.10
C ILE A 74 -4.46 -7.53 0.09
N CYS A 75 -4.04 -7.72 -1.16
CA CYS A 75 -4.93 -8.15 -2.24
C CYS A 75 -5.50 -9.56 -2.00
N ILE A 76 -4.70 -10.49 -1.49
CA ILE A 76 -5.17 -11.82 -1.10
C ILE A 76 -6.19 -11.71 0.03
N ARG A 77 -5.90 -10.91 1.04
CA ARG A 77 -6.76 -10.73 2.21
C ARG A 77 -8.14 -10.17 1.86
N HIS A 78 -8.19 -9.13 1.05
CA HIS A 78 -9.42 -8.41 0.72
C HIS A 78 -10.07 -8.87 -0.60
N GLY A 79 -9.39 -9.72 -1.35
CA GLY A 79 -9.85 -10.19 -2.65
C GLY A 79 -9.76 -9.13 -3.75
N PHE A 80 -8.93 -8.11 -3.61
CA PHE A 80 -8.73 -7.08 -4.62
C PHE A 80 -7.99 -7.64 -5.83
N LYS A 81 -8.46 -7.33 -7.03
CA LYS A 81 -7.96 -7.88 -8.30
C LYS A 81 -7.72 -6.81 -9.37
N GLY A 82 -7.86 -5.54 -8.99
CA GLY A 82 -7.55 -4.41 -9.86
C GLY A 82 -6.05 -4.21 -10.04
N GLU A 83 -5.68 -3.09 -10.63
CA GLU A 83 -4.29 -2.77 -10.89
C GLU A 83 -3.51 -2.50 -9.61
N GLN A 84 -2.21 -2.80 -9.64
CA GLN A 84 -1.33 -2.66 -8.49
C GLN A 84 -0.04 -1.95 -8.91
N ALA A 85 0.43 -1.02 -8.06
CA ALA A 85 1.72 -0.38 -8.21
C ALA A 85 2.43 -0.23 -6.87
N CYS A 86 3.69 -0.65 -6.83
CA CYS A 86 4.60 -0.41 -5.72
C CYS A 86 5.64 0.63 -6.16
N VAL A 87 5.72 1.73 -5.43
CA VAL A 87 6.61 2.84 -5.75
C VAL A 87 7.67 2.98 -4.66
N VAL A 88 8.90 3.28 -5.04
CA VAL A 88 9.99 3.54 -4.09
C VAL A 88 10.39 5.01 -4.21
N ASN A 89 10.25 5.75 -3.12
CA ASN A 89 10.56 7.17 -3.01
C ASN A 89 11.38 7.44 -1.75
N GLU A 90 12.14 8.52 -1.73
CA GLU A 90 12.87 8.93 -0.52
C GLU A 90 11.96 9.34 0.65
N SER A 91 10.76 9.84 0.33
CA SER A 91 9.76 10.28 1.30
C SER A 91 8.36 10.24 0.70
N PHE A 92 7.33 10.43 1.52
CA PHE A 92 5.96 10.56 1.04
C PHE A 92 5.82 11.67 -0.02
N ASN A 93 5.32 11.30 -1.20
CA ASN A 93 5.13 12.20 -2.34
C ASN A 93 3.65 12.26 -2.74
N SER A 94 2.97 13.33 -2.30
CA SER A 94 1.55 13.52 -2.56
C SER A 94 1.21 13.77 -4.03
N GLU A 95 2.12 14.39 -4.78
CA GLU A 95 1.92 14.67 -6.23
C GLU A 95 1.96 13.35 -7.04
N GLU A 96 2.94 12.51 -6.75
CA GLU A 96 3.06 11.22 -7.41
C GLU A 96 1.92 10.27 -7.03
N LEU A 97 1.55 10.22 -5.75
CA LEU A 97 0.42 9.41 -5.31
C LEU A 97 -0.87 9.86 -5.99
N PHE A 98 -1.10 11.17 -6.09
CA PHE A 98 -2.24 11.72 -6.82
C PHE A 98 -2.22 11.32 -8.29
N PHE A 99 -1.06 11.42 -8.95
CA PHE A 99 -0.91 11.04 -10.35
C PHE A 99 -1.37 9.59 -10.59
N TRP A 100 -0.85 8.64 -9.81
CA TRP A 100 -1.21 7.23 -9.92
C TRP A 100 -2.68 6.98 -9.66
N VAL A 101 -3.21 7.51 -8.57
CA VAL A 101 -4.61 7.27 -8.17
C VAL A 101 -5.57 7.90 -9.16
N ASN A 102 -5.30 9.13 -9.60
CA ASN A 102 -6.14 9.82 -10.57
C ASN A 102 -6.18 9.09 -11.93
N ASP A 103 -5.03 8.63 -12.41
CA ASP A 103 -4.95 7.87 -13.66
C ASP A 103 -5.74 6.55 -13.58
N LEU A 104 -5.61 5.82 -12.49
CA LEU A 104 -6.33 4.58 -12.26
C LEU A 104 -7.85 4.78 -12.25
N LEU A 105 -8.33 5.82 -11.57
CA LEU A 105 -9.76 6.10 -11.47
C LEU A 105 -10.33 6.70 -12.75
N GLU A 106 -9.66 7.66 -13.38
CA GLU A 106 -10.20 8.39 -14.52
C GLU A 106 -9.99 7.70 -15.87
N ASN A 107 -8.82 7.05 -16.05
CA ASN A 107 -8.42 6.54 -17.37
C ASN A 107 -8.42 5.01 -17.44
N ARG A 108 -8.32 4.29 -16.31
CA ARG A 108 -8.08 2.84 -16.30
C ARG A 108 -9.25 2.03 -15.72
N GLY A 109 -10.39 2.67 -15.50
CA GLY A 109 -11.63 2.00 -15.12
C GLY A 109 -11.69 1.46 -13.69
N MET A 110 -10.78 1.89 -12.79
CA MET A 110 -10.89 1.55 -11.38
C MET A 110 -11.99 2.37 -10.72
N GLU A 111 -12.71 1.76 -9.78
CA GLU A 111 -13.78 2.42 -9.00
C GLU A 111 -13.29 2.88 -7.64
N ALA A 112 -12.30 2.19 -7.10
CA ALA A 112 -11.68 2.50 -5.82
C ALA A 112 -10.18 2.21 -5.85
N CYS A 113 -9.45 2.86 -4.95
CA CYS A 113 -8.03 2.63 -4.75
C CYS A 113 -7.69 2.68 -3.25
N LEU A 114 -7.09 1.60 -2.74
CA LEU A 114 -6.34 1.64 -1.50
C LEU A 114 -4.94 2.15 -1.83
N CYS A 115 -4.55 3.27 -1.26
CA CYS A 115 -3.26 3.87 -1.59
C CYS A 115 -2.60 4.49 -0.36
N GLY A 116 -1.31 4.81 -0.47
CA GLY A 116 -0.61 5.52 0.57
C GLY A 116 0.86 5.19 0.71
N TRP A 117 1.35 5.47 1.89
CA TRP A 117 2.75 5.34 2.30
C TRP A 117 2.88 4.30 3.39
N VAL A 118 3.83 3.39 3.21
CA VAL A 118 4.20 2.39 4.20
C VAL A 118 5.71 2.29 4.25
N ASN A 119 6.30 2.87 5.28
CA ASN A 119 7.72 2.73 5.55
C ASN A 119 7.90 2.17 6.96
N ALA A 120 8.44 0.98 7.09
CA ALA A 120 8.50 0.30 8.38
C ALA A 120 9.76 -0.55 8.52
N THR A 121 10.51 -0.22 9.57
CA THR A 121 11.62 -1.02 10.09
C THR A 121 11.31 -1.43 11.54
N SER A 122 12.20 -2.18 12.16
CA SER A 122 12.06 -2.56 13.58
C SER A 122 12.13 -1.37 14.54
N THR A 123 12.70 -0.25 14.11
CA THR A 123 12.91 0.95 14.93
C THR A 123 12.01 2.12 14.57
N GLU A 124 11.58 2.21 13.32
CA GLU A 124 10.80 3.33 12.83
C GLU A 124 9.63 2.85 11.96
N GLN A 125 8.47 3.46 12.16
CA GLN A 125 7.29 3.21 11.35
C GLN A 125 6.64 4.54 10.98
N ASP A 126 6.40 4.72 9.68
CA ASP A 126 5.67 5.83 9.11
C ASP A 126 4.65 5.26 8.11
N ILE A 127 3.39 5.19 8.54
CA ILE A 127 2.34 4.54 7.77
C ILE A 127 1.12 5.44 7.68
N CYS A 128 0.72 5.78 6.47
CA CYS A 128 -0.50 6.51 6.21
C CYS A 128 -1.20 5.95 4.97
N LEU A 129 -2.35 5.33 5.16
CA LEU A 129 -3.16 4.77 4.08
C LEU A 129 -4.42 5.59 3.86
N PHE A 130 -4.85 5.63 2.60
CA PHE A 130 -6.05 6.31 2.14
C PHE A 130 -6.95 5.35 1.38
N TRP A 131 -8.25 5.49 1.59
CA TRP A 131 -9.26 4.85 0.76
C TRP A 131 -9.90 5.88 -0.14
N VAL A 132 -9.71 5.75 -1.44
CA VAL A 132 -10.20 6.69 -2.46
C VAL A 132 -11.25 6.02 -3.30
N THR A 133 -12.41 6.68 -3.46
CA THR A 133 -13.51 6.21 -4.30
C THR A 133 -13.99 7.33 -5.21
N LYS A 134 -14.64 6.96 -6.32
CA LYS A 134 -15.43 7.92 -7.11
C LYS A 134 -16.65 8.33 -6.31
N GLY A 135 -16.83 9.61 -6.05
CA GLY A 135 -17.96 10.13 -5.30
C GLY A 135 -17.70 11.54 -4.78
N ASN A 136 -18.71 12.12 -4.14
CA ASN A 136 -18.67 13.49 -3.63
C ASN A 136 -18.55 13.56 -2.10
N ASN A 137 -18.33 12.44 -1.43
CA ASN A 137 -18.21 12.37 0.01
C ASN A 137 -16.74 12.33 0.43
N GLY A 138 -16.40 13.14 1.45
CA GLY A 138 -15.05 13.19 1.99
C GLY A 138 -14.20 14.32 1.44
N ILE A 139 -12.87 14.18 1.56
CA ILE A 139 -11.92 15.19 1.11
C ILE A 139 -11.69 15.02 -0.39
N LYS A 140 -11.72 16.14 -1.11
CA LYS A 140 -11.47 16.14 -2.56
C LYS A 140 -10.11 15.53 -2.87
N LEU A 141 -10.08 14.61 -3.83
CA LEU A 141 -8.86 14.01 -4.35
C LEU A 141 -7.97 15.09 -4.97
N SER A 142 -6.83 15.32 -4.36
CA SER A 142 -5.82 16.28 -4.81
C SER A 142 -4.50 16.03 -4.08
N PRO A 143 -3.36 16.51 -4.62
CA PRO A 143 -2.09 16.46 -3.90
C PRO A 143 -2.15 17.16 -2.53
N ALA A 144 -2.83 18.30 -2.46
CA ALA A 144 -3.01 19.05 -1.21
C ALA A 144 -3.83 18.25 -0.19
N GLY A 145 -4.89 17.55 -0.63
CA GLY A 145 -5.69 16.68 0.23
C GLY A 145 -4.87 15.54 0.83
N PHE A 146 -4.08 14.85 0.04
CA PHE A 146 -3.18 13.80 0.53
C PHE A 146 -2.15 14.36 1.52
N ARG A 147 -1.54 15.49 1.22
CA ARG A 147 -0.55 16.14 2.10
C ARG A 147 -1.18 16.55 3.44
N GLN A 148 -2.37 17.13 3.40
CA GLN A 148 -3.09 17.52 4.60
C GLN A 148 -3.38 16.32 5.51
N LEU A 149 -3.89 15.22 4.92
CA LEU A 149 -4.19 14.00 5.68
C LEU A 149 -2.93 13.35 6.24
N TYR A 150 -1.86 13.31 5.46
CA TYR A 150 -0.58 12.75 5.91
C TYR A 150 0.01 13.55 7.09
N ASN A 151 -0.01 14.88 7.02
CA ASN A 151 0.53 15.74 8.07
C ASN A 151 -0.29 15.74 9.37
N ASN A 152 -1.54 15.31 9.31
CA ASN A 152 -2.46 15.22 10.45
C ASN A 152 -2.55 13.80 11.04
N ASN A 153 -1.73 12.89 10.54
CA ASN A 153 -1.71 11.48 10.95
C ASN A 153 -0.93 11.26 12.26
#